data_6a9c6cfa263ce87472f1ef8aba2e74d3
#
_entry.id   6a9c6cfa263ce87472f1ef8aba2e74d3
#
_cell.length_a   1.000
_cell.length_b   1.000
_cell.length_c   1.000
_cell.angle_alpha   90.00
_cell.angle_beta   90.00
_cell.angle_gamma   90.00
#
_symmetry.space_group_name_H-M   'P 1'
#
loop_
_entity.id
_entity.type
_entity.pdbx_description
1 polymer ?
#
loop_
_entity_poly.entity_id
_entity_poly.type
_entity_poly.pdbx_seq_one_letter_code
_entity_poly.pdbx_strand_id
1 'polypeptide(L)'
;MGKKKKVKPVPTPVVSKSRFPDFSPQFKEDLGWWYKSDSSKVDKIFQLVTDTMKHPFEGLGKPEPLKHLDPDTWSRRIDLEHRLVYRVRDDRIDFLQARYHY
;
A
#
# COMPACT_ATOMS: atom_id res chain seq x y z
N MET A 1 4.00 -40.14 19.13
CA MET A 1 3.78 -39.63 18.94
C MET A 1 3.70 -38.97 18.55
N GLY A 2 3.71 -38.94 18.51
CA GLY A 2 3.47 -38.15 18.10
C GLY A 2 3.20 -37.72 17.67
N LYS A 3 3.15 -37.71 17.55
CA LYS A 3 2.76 -37.13 17.06
C LYS A 3 2.90 -36.17 16.66
N LYS A 4 3.20 -36.04 16.53
CA LYS A 4 3.31 -35.16 16.11
C LYS A 4 2.97 -34.41 15.63
N LYS A 5 2.92 -34.11 15.68
CA LYS A 5 2.48 -33.45 15.24
C LYS A 5 2.49 -32.84 14.51
N LYS A 6 2.25 -32.81 14.28
CA LYS A 6 2.29 -32.32 13.41
C LYS A 6 1.75 -31.33 13.02
N VAL A 7 2.16 -30.83 12.60
CA VAL A 7 1.88 -29.75 12.40
C VAL A 7 1.39 -29.63 11.23
N LYS A 8 0.64 -29.24 11.01
CA LYS A 8 0.11 -29.12 10.00
C LYS A 8 0.46 -28.01 9.38
N PRO A 9 0.68 -28.05 8.51
CA PRO A 9 1.10 -27.10 7.75
C PRO A 9 0.17 -26.13 7.54
N VAL A 10 0.51 -25.14 7.62
CA VAL A 10 -0.25 -24.24 7.47
C VAL A 10 -0.47 -24.00 6.21
N PRO A 11 -1.29 -23.80 5.80
CA PRO A 11 -1.63 -23.62 4.59
C PRO A 11 -1.07 -22.49 4.08
N THR A 12 -0.52 -22.60 3.46
CA THR A 12 -0.02 -21.71 2.97
C THR A 12 -0.65 -20.95 2.34
N PRO A 13 -0.63 -20.24 2.29
CA PRO A 13 -1.19 -19.42 1.94
C PRO A 13 -1.32 -19.08 0.94
N VAL A 14 -1.64 -19.19 0.69
CA VAL A 14 -1.98 -18.98 -0.16
C VAL A 14 -1.88 -17.89 -0.44
N VAL A 15 -1.52 -17.48 -0.14
CA VAL A 15 -1.57 -16.54 -0.38
C VAL A 15 -0.93 -15.55 -0.46
N SER A 16 -0.54 -15.20 0.20
CA SER A 16 -0.02 -14.04 0.13
C SER A 16 1.25 -14.06 -0.44
N LYS A 17 1.47 -13.36 -1.45
CA LYS A 17 2.77 -13.19 -1.97
C LYS A 17 3.53 -12.30 -1.06
N SER A 18 4.80 -12.56 -0.94
CA SER A 18 5.66 -11.70 -0.19
C SER A 18 6.08 -10.56 -1.11
N ARG A 19 5.65 -9.37 -0.81
CA ARG A 19 5.99 -8.19 -1.60
C ARG A 19 6.76 -7.21 -0.75
N PHE A 20 7.66 -6.47 -1.39
CA PHE A 20 8.35 -5.39 -0.70
C PHE A 20 7.80 -4.04 -1.18
N PRO A 21 7.90 -2.99 -0.38
CA PRO A 21 7.46 -1.66 -0.81
C PRO A 21 8.57 -0.97 -1.57
N ASP A 22 8.20 -0.31 -2.66
CA ASP A 22 9.13 0.49 -3.43
C ASP A 22 8.59 1.92 -3.47
N PHE A 23 9.38 2.88 -3.00
CA PHE A 23 8.96 4.26 -2.91
C PHE A 23 9.60 5.06 -4.01
N SER A 24 8.78 5.61 -4.91
CA SER A 24 9.28 6.39 -6.03
C SER A 24 9.88 7.72 -5.56
N PRO A 25 10.69 8.34 -6.41
CA PRO A 25 11.19 9.69 -6.08
C PRO A 25 10.06 10.69 -5.82
N GLN A 26 8.97 10.62 -6.58
CA GLN A 26 7.84 11.52 -6.38
C GLN A 26 7.18 11.28 -5.03
N PHE A 27 7.02 10.02 -4.62
CA PHE A 27 6.45 9.71 -3.32
C PHE A 27 7.30 10.32 -2.20
N LYS A 28 8.61 10.18 -2.32
CA LYS A 28 9.52 10.72 -1.30
C LYS A 28 9.46 12.24 -1.24
N GLU A 29 9.35 12.87 -2.39
CA GLU A 29 9.21 14.32 -2.44
C GLU A 29 7.91 14.75 -1.80
N ASP A 30 6.82 14.04 -2.08
CA ASP A 30 5.53 14.33 -1.48
C ASP A 30 5.56 14.19 0.04
N LEU A 31 6.25 13.17 0.54
CA LEU A 31 6.41 13.02 1.98
C LEU A 31 7.12 14.21 2.59
N GLY A 32 8.15 14.71 1.92
CA GLY A 32 8.87 15.87 2.40
C GLY A 32 7.96 17.09 2.47
N TRP A 33 7.08 17.24 1.48
CA TRP A 33 6.13 18.35 1.48
C TRP A 33 5.16 18.23 2.65
N TRP A 34 4.61 17.04 2.89
CA TRP A 34 3.70 16.81 4.01
C TRP A 34 4.41 17.05 5.35
N TYR A 35 5.65 16.61 5.46
CA TYR A 35 6.41 16.78 6.68
C TYR A 35 6.47 18.25 7.08
N LYS A 36 6.59 19.14 6.11
CA LYS A 36 6.65 20.58 6.36
C LYS A 36 5.28 21.23 6.49
N SER A 37 4.30 20.73 5.76
CA SER A 37 3.01 21.38 5.67
C SER A 37 2.02 20.89 6.72
N ASP A 38 2.00 19.61 6.99
CA ASP A 38 1.10 19.01 7.97
C ASP A 38 1.64 17.63 8.30
N SER A 39 2.51 17.58 9.29
CA SER A 39 3.20 16.34 9.61
C SER A 39 2.29 15.21 10.06
N SER A 40 1.06 15.53 10.51
CA SER A 40 0.12 14.48 10.88
C SER A 40 -0.26 13.62 9.69
N LYS A 41 -0.15 14.16 8.48
CA LYS A 41 -0.45 13.40 7.28
C LYS A 41 0.62 12.37 6.97
N VAL A 42 1.83 12.57 7.45
CA VAL A 42 2.90 11.58 7.26
C VAL A 42 2.50 10.29 7.98
N ASP A 43 1.98 10.41 9.20
CA ASP A 43 1.50 9.24 9.94
C ASP A 43 0.36 8.56 9.20
N LYS A 44 -0.57 9.35 8.69
CA LYS A 44 -1.70 8.81 7.95
C LYS A 44 -1.21 8.06 6.72
N ILE A 45 -0.28 8.64 5.98
CA ILE A 45 0.25 8.02 4.78
C ILE A 45 0.90 6.68 5.12
N PHE A 46 1.67 6.61 6.19
CA PHE A 46 2.31 5.35 6.54
C PHE A 46 1.33 4.32 7.10
N GLN A 47 0.23 4.76 7.71
CA GLN A 47 -0.84 3.83 8.06
C GLN A 47 -1.41 3.22 6.79
N LEU A 48 -1.60 4.04 5.76
CA LEU A 48 -2.12 3.55 4.48
C LEU A 48 -1.12 2.63 3.80
N VAL A 49 0.17 2.97 3.83
CA VAL A 49 1.21 2.12 3.25
C VAL A 49 1.21 0.76 3.94
N THR A 50 1.18 0.75 5.26
CA THR A 50 1.19 -0.49 6.02
C THR A 50 -0.02 -1.35 5.69
N ASP A 51 -1.19 -0.73 5.63
CA ASP A 51 -2.40 -1.46 5.32
C ASP A 51 -2.37 -1.99 3.89
N THR A 52 -1.86 -1.19 2.96
CA THR A 52 -1.73 -1.60 1.56
C THR A 52 -0.82 -2.81 1.42
N MET A 53 0.28 -2.84 2.17
CA MET A 53 1.17 -3.98 2.10
C MET A 53 0.51 -5.26 2.58
N LYS A 54 -0.41 -5.14 3.53
CA LYS A 54 -1.13 -6.30 4.04
C LYS A 54 -2.32 -6.67 3.16
N HIS A 55 -3.01 -5.68 2.64
CA HIS A 55 -4.26 -5.86 1.91
C HIS A 55 -4.28 -4.92 0.71
N PRO A 56 -3.63 -5.28 -0.40
CA PRO A 56 -3.45 -4.33 -1.52
C PRO A 56 -4.74 -3.82 -2.15
N PHE A 57 -5.83 -4.57 -2.04
CA PHE A 57 -7.04 -4.24 -2.77
C PHE A 57 -8.23 -3.88 -1.88
N GLU A 58 -8.04 -3.82 -0.59
CA GLU A 58 -9.12 -3.50 0.34
C GLU A 58 -8.54 -2.85 1.59
N GLY A 59 -9.39 -2.28 2.40
CA GLY A 59 -8.97 -1.73 3.68
C GLY A 59 -9.09 -0.23 3.79
N LEU A 60 -8.14 0.39 4.47
CA LEU A 60 -8.22 1.80 4.83
C LEU A 60 -8.13 2.72 3.62
N GLY A 61 -8.81 3.86 3.72
CA GLY A 61 -8.69 4.89 2.70
C GLY A 61 -9.47 4.65 1.44
N LYS A 62 -10.42 3.73 1.48
CA LYS A 62 -11.28 3.43 0.33
C LYS A 62 -10.49 3.13 -0.93
N PRO A 63 -9.72 2.04 -0.94
CA PRO A 63 -8.94 1.72 -2.13
C PRO A 63 -9.84 1.53 -3.35
N GLU A 64 -9.43 2.11 -4.46
CA GLU A 64 -10.16 1.94 -5.69
C GLU A 64 -9.22 1.90 -6.88
N PRO A 65 -9.54 1.08 -7.88
CA PRO A 65 -8.68 0.94 -9.04
C PRO A 65 -8.79 2.16 -9.95
N LEU A 66 -7.69 2.52 -10.57
CA LEU A 66 -7.63 3.63 -11.50
C LEU A 66 -7.61 3.07 -12.91
N LYS A 67 -8.79 2.82 -13.43
CA LYS A 67 -8.92 2.07 -14.67
C LYS A 67 -8.34 2.74 -15.90
N HIS A 68 -8.14 4.04 -15.82
CA HIS A 68 -7.60 4.78 -16.97
C HIS A 68 -6.07 4.84 -16.93
N LEU A 69 -5.47 4.23 -15.93
CA LEU A 69 -4.01 4.17 -15.84
C LEU A 69 -3.56 2.74 -16.08
N ASP A 70 -2.29 2.48 -15.78
CA ASP A 70 -1.75 1.15 -15.94
C ASP A 70 -2.53 0.13 -15.10
N PRO A 71 -2.59 -1.10 -15.55
CA PRO A 71 -3.26 -2.15 -14.77
C PRO A 71 -2.72 -2.23 -13.35
N ASP A 72 -3.61 -2.57 -12.44
CA ASP A 72 -3.27 -2.75 -11.03
C ASP A 72 -2.77 -1.49 -10.34
N THR A 73 -3.12 -0.33 -10.90
CA THR A 73 -2.86 0.94 -10.25
C THR A 73 -4.09 1.36 -9.48
N TRP A 74 -3.87 1.74 -8.23
CA TRP A 74 -4.93 1.99 -7.27
C TRP A 74 -4.67 3.28 -6.51
N SER A 75 -5.70 3.79 -5.85
CA SER A 75 -5.52 4.92 -4.96
C SER A 75 -6.24 4.69 -3.64
N ARG A 76 -5.74 5.35 -2.60
CA ARG A 76 -6.39 5.41 -1.29
C ARG A 76 -6.42 6.87 -0.84
N ARG A 77 -7.45 7.24 -0.13
CA ARG A 77 -7.63 8.61 0.32
C ARG A 77 -6.72 8.93 1.50
N ILE A 78 -5.95 9.98 1.36
CA ILE A 78 -5.20 10.55 2.48
C ILE A 78 -6.13 11.52 3.20
N ASP A 79 -6.80 12.37 2.42
CA ASP A 79 -7.83 13.27 2.92
C ASP A 79 -8.79 13.53 1.76
N LEU A 80 -9.60 14.56 1.84
CA LEU A 80 -10.59 14.84 0.81
C LEU A 80 -9.96 15.19 -0.53
N GLU A 81 -8.76 15.71 -0.48
CA GLU A 81 -8.13 16.25 -1.67
C GLU A 81 -6.97 15.43 -2.18
N HIS A 82 -6.32 14.69 -1.33
CA HIS A 82 -5.08 14.01 -1.68
C HIS A 82 -5.21 12.51 -1.61
N ARG A 83 -4.47 11.84 -2.49
CA ARG A 83 -4.51 10.38 -2.59
C ARG A 83 -3.10 9.79 -2.55
N LEU A 84 -3.03 8.61 -1.99
CA LEU A 84 -1.88 7.74 -2.13
C LEU A 84 -2.14 6.90 -3.38
N VAL A 85 -1.26 6.97 -4.34
CA VAL A 85 -1.39 6.18 -5.57
C VAL A 85 -0.31 5.12 -5.58
N TYR A 86 -0.69 3.90 -5.88
CA TYR A 86 0.25 2.79 -5.85
C TYR A 86 -0.09 1.77 -6.94
N ARG A 87 0.88 0.95 -7.28
CA ARG A 87 0.68 -0.10 -8.29
C ARG A 87 1.16 -1.42 -7.73
N VAL A 88 0.30 -2.43 -7.83
CA VAL A 88 0.57 -3.74 -7.27
C VAL A 88 1.23 -4.60 -8.32
N ARG A 89 2.41 -5.13 -7.99
CA ARG A 89 3.14 -6.03 -8.84
C ARG A 89 3.31 -7.36 -8.15
N ASP A 90 3.83 -8.36 -8.86
CA ASP A 90 4.02 -9.67 -8.27
C ASP A 90 4.93 -9.64 -7.05
N ASP A 91 6.04 -8.92 -7.17
CA ASP A 91 7.07 -8.96 -6.14
C ASP A 91 7.10 -7.71 -5.26
N ARG A 92 6.30 -6.71 -5.58
CA ARG A 92 6.38 -5.45 -4.84
C ARG A 92 5.15 -4.60 -5.03
N ILE A 93 5.04 -3.57 -4.23
CA ILE A 93 4.04 -2.53 -4.46
C ILE A 93 4.81 -1.24 -4.64
N ASP A 94 4.60 -0.60 -5.78
CA ASP A 94 5.23 0.67 -6.08
C ASP A 94 4.34 1.78 -5.54
N PHE A 95 4.84 2.56 -4.59
CA PHE A 95 4.13 3.73 -4.09
C PHE A 95 4.57 4.92 -4.92
N LEU A 96 3.65 5.46 -5.70
CA LEU A 96 3.98 6.38 -6.78
C LEU A 96 3.88 7.85 -6.40
N GLN A 97 2.89 8.20 -5.61
CA GLN A 97 2.74 9.58 -5.17
C GLN A 97 1.80 9.63 -3.97
N ALA A 98 1.87 10.70 -3.20
CA ALA A 98 1.08 10.86 -2.00
C ALA A 98 0.53 12.27 -1.85
N ARG A 99 0.21 12.91 -2.96
CA ARG A 99 -0.26 14.28 -2.94
C ARG A 99 -1.15 14.51 -4.14
N TYR A 100 -2.20 15.32 -3.99
CA TYR A 100 -3.17 15.57 -5.05
C TYR A 100 -3.90 14.30 -5.46
N HIS A 101 -4.88 14.45 -6.31
CA HIS A 101 -5.40 13.33 -7.01
C HIS A 101 -5.12 13.56 -8.46
N TYR A 102 -5.23 12.58 -9.16
CA TYR A 102 -4.91 12.60 -10.54
C TYR A 102 -6.14 12.82 -11.36
#